data_d1ebba1d58bf5410b8d65b2afd60ef03
#
_entry.id   d1ebba1d58bf5410b8d65b2afd60ef03
#
_cell.length_a   1.000
_cell.length_b   1.000
_cell.length_c   1.000
_cell.angle_alpha   90.00
_cell.angle_beta   90.00
_cell.angle_gamma   90.00
#
_symmetry.space_group_name_H-M   'P 1'
#
loop_
_entity.id
_entity.type
_entity.pdbx_description
1 polymer ?
#
loop_
_entity_poly.entity_id
_entity_poly.type
_entity_poly.pdbx_seq_one_letter_code
_entity_poly.pdbx_strand_id
1 'polypeptide(L)'
;HRMVLKNPYTFKKKSSKTTKKEVYHQLYAYEKAFSTGVNDFQDFFEWFKEEEDYENEIRLRENRHYRNPKLEIVRSAIINFLERFSNSHFSDLRVVRSTTDRDFYSDTVSSQPSLTITKNHQDLRLEQLSDGEKMLLMLVTDLARRLAIANPSAHDALSGEGIVLIDEIDLHLHPQWQRNVIRSLTQTFPNCQFIVTTHSPQVLSGVRRENVFILEDSQLIENTPHTYGKDSNSILYELMNVKERPDEVQQQIEHCFKLIDDGCLEAAKLALNELSNLLGENDSEVVRANTLIGFLEE
;
A
#
# COMPACT_ATOMS: atom_id res chain seq x y z
N HIS A 1 1.33 -3.08 10.77
CA HIS A 1 0.58 -1.82 10.92
C HIS A 1 0.59 -1.41 12.37
N ARG A 2 1.09 -0.23 12.68
CA ARG A 2 1.00 0.33 14.04
C ARG A 2 0.40 1.71 13.93
N MET A 3 -0.82 1.85 14.44
CA MET A 3 -1.49 3.13 14.53
C MET A 3 -1.40 3.67 15.95
N VAL A 4 -0.93 4.90 16.12
CA VAL A 4 -0.92 5.61 17.40
C VAL A 4 -1.73 6.88 17.24
N LEU A 5 -2.90 6.91 17.85
CA LEU A 5 -3.68 8.13 17.95
C LEU A 5 -3.29 8.87 19.26
N LYS A 6 -3.03 10.17 19.19
CA LYS A 6 -2.67 10.97 20.36
C LYS A 6 -3.84 10.98 21.37
N ASN A 7 -3.64 10.38 22.56
CA ASN A 7 -4.56 10.58 23.67
C ASN A 7 -3.79 10.90 24.97
N PRO A 8 -4.11 11.99 25.69
CA PRO A 8 -3.43 12.40 26.92
C PRO A 8 -3.97 11.74 28.21
N TYR A 9 -4.97 10.83 28.16
CA TYR A 9 -5.62 10.36 29.39
C TYR A 9 -5.54 8.86 29.59
N THR A 10 -4.99 8.46 30.74
CA THR A 10 -4.99 7.08 31.26
C THR A 10 -6.28 6.82 32.05
N PHE A 11 -7.12 5.87 31.62
CA PHE A 11 -8.32 5.47 32.34
C PHE A 11 -8.16 4.12 33.04
N LYS A 12 -8.60 4.07 34.33
CA LYS A 12 -8.72 2.82 35.12
C LYS A 12 -9.98 2.05 34.69
N LYS A 13 -9.81 0.76 34.37
CA LYS A 13 -10.91 -0.19 34.11
C LYS A 13 -11.83 -0.30 35.34
N LYS A 14 -13.13 -0.03 35.18
CA LYS A 14 -14.18 -0.53 36.08
C LYS A 14 -14.94 -1.67 35.42
N SER A 15 -14.91 -2.83 36.04
CA SER A 15 -15.69 -3.99 35.63
C SER A 15 -17.16 -3.83 36.07
N SER A 16 -18.11 -3.87 35.15
CA SER A 16 -19.49 -4.18 35.45
C SER A 16 -20.10 -5.03 34.34
N LYS A 17 -20.50 -6.25 34.67
CA LYS A 17 -21.30 -7.11 33.82
C LYS A 17 -22.69 -6.48 33.63
N THR A 18 -23.00 -6.01 32.45
CA THR A 18 -24.37 -5.78 32.01
C THR A 18 -24.38 -5.90 30.49
N THR A 19 -25.21 -6.79 29.97
CA THR A 19 -25.60 -6.92 28.56
C THR A 19 -26.27 -5.64 28.08
N LYS A 20 -25.50 -4.62 27.79
CA LYS A 20 -25.88 -3.43 27.03
C LYS A 20 -25.11 -3.50 25.72
N LYS A 21 -25.79 -3.22 24.57
CA LYS A 21 -25.12 -2.85 23.31
C LYS A 21 -23.89 -2.01 23.69
N GLU A 22 -22.70 -2.58 23.54
CA GLU A 22 -21.46 -1.83 23.78
C GLU A 22 -21.42 -0.74 22.75
N VAL A 23 -21.70 0.48 23.17
CA VAL A 23 -21.43 1.67 22.37
C VAL A 23 -19.93 1.74 22.30
N TYR A 24 -19.36 1.55 21.11
CA TYR A 24 -17.93 1.68 20.89
C TYR A 24 -17.48 3.08 21.36
N HIS A 25 -16.81 3.09 22.53
CA HIS A 25 -16.30 4.33 23.08
C HIS A 25 -15.10 4.79 22.22
N GLN A 26 -14.88 6.10 22.10
CA GLN A 26 -13.77 6.67 21.29
C GLN A 26 -12.41 6.01 21.57
N LEU A 27 -12.19 5.52 22.79
CA LEU A 27 -10.96 4.81 23.18
C LEU A 27 -10.79 3.44 22.53
N TYR A 28 -11.85 2.83 22.00
CA TYR A 28 -11.73 1.60 21.22
C TYR A 28 -10.98 1.80 19.90
N ALA A 29 -10.89 3.05 19.40
CA ALA A 29 -10.05 3.37 18.26
C ALA A 29 -8.56 3.04 18.49
N TYR A 30 -8.12 2.99 19.76
CA TYR A 30 -6.73 2.70 20.15
C TYR A 30 -6.52 1.24 20.56
N GLU A 31 -7.58 0.46 20.67
CA GLU A 31 -7.46 -0.93 21.07
C GLU A 31 -6.59 -1.70 20.08
N LYS A 32 -5.66 -2.47 20.60
CA LYS A 32 -4.68 -3.24 19.81
C LYS A 32 -3.83 -2.41 18.83
N ALA A 33 -3.72 -1.09 19.03
CA ALA A 33 -2.95 -0.20 18.13
C ALA A 33 -1.47 -0.60 18.00
N PHE A 34 -0.93 -1.33 18.99
CA PHE A 34 0.45 -1.84 19.01
C PHE A 34 0.56 -3.35 18.94
N SER A 35 -0.56 -4.05 18.81
CA SER A 35 -0.51 -5.51 18.66
C SER A 35 -0.22 -5.87 17.19
N THR A 36 0.76 -6.73 17.01
CA THR A 36 1.00 -7.36 15.70
C THR A 36 0.14 -8.61 15.64
N GLY A 37 -0.84 -8.69 14.75
CA GLY A 37 -1.57 -9.94 14.66
C GLY A 37 -2.63 -10.03 13.57
N VAL A 38 -2.87 -11.26 13.22
CA VAL A 38 -3.83 -11.76 12.22
C VAL A 38 -5.29 -11.38 12.53
N ASN A 39 -5.55 -10.81 13.71
CA ASN A 39 -6.91 -10.55 14.22
C ASN A 39 -7.51 -9.22 13.73
N ASP A 40 -6.74 -8.32 13.14
CA ASP A 40 -7.23 -6.97 12.77
C ASP A 40 -8.35 -7.04 11.72
N PHE A 41 -8.28 -8.00 10.80
CA PHE A 41 -9.33 -8.21 9.82
C PHE A 41 -10.61 -8.77 10.44
N GLN A 42 -10.48 -9.72 11.38
CA GLN A 42 -11.65 -10.29 12.05
C GLN A 42 -12.35 -9.26 12.93
N ASP A 43 -11.59 -8.45 13.67
CA ASP A 43 -12.13 -7.34 14.46
C ASP A 43 -12.86 -6.32 13.58
N PHE A 44 -12.30 -6.00 12.41
CA PHE A 44 -12.96 -5.15 11.42
C PHE A 44 -14.24 -5.80 10.89
N PHE A 45 -14.18 -7.07 10.50
CA PHE A 45 -15.34 -7.78 9.95
C PHE A 45 -16.49 -7.85 10.96
N GLU A 46 -16.21 -8.19 12.24
CA GLU A 46 -17.22 -8.24 13.27
C GLU A 46 -17.85 -6.87 13.52
N TRP A 47 -17.04 -5.83 13.63
CA TRP A 47 -17.53 -4.47 13.75
C TRP A 47 -18.39 -4.03 12.56
N PHE A 48 -17.93 -4.29 11.33
CA PHE A 48 -18.65 -3.91 10.12
C PHE A 48 -20.01 -4.63 10.04
N LYS A 49 -20.00 -5.92 10.37
CA LYS A 49 -21.23 -6.74 10.42
C LYS A 49 -22.23 -6.20 11.44
N GLU A 50 -21.79 -5.86 12.64
CA GLU A 50 -22.68 -5.31 13.68
C GLU A 50 -23.27 -3.97 13.26
N GLU A 51 -22.49 -3.07 12.71
CA GLU A 51 -22.96 -1.77 12.22
C GLU A 51 -23.90 -1.93 11.00
N GLU A 52 -23.67 -2.92 10.12
CA GLU A 52 -24.55 -3.21 8.99
C GLU A 52 -25.86 -3.88 9.45
N ASP A 53 -25.83 -4.76 10.44
CA ASP A 53 -27.03 -5.34 11.05
C ASP A 53 -27.89 -4.23 11.66
N TYR A 54 -27.27 -3.27 12.35
CA TYR A 54 -27.97 -2.10 12.87
C TYR A 54 -28.56 -1.21 11.76
N GLU A 55 -27.79 -0.95 10.68
CA GLU A 55 -28.30 -0.21 9.50
C GLU A 55 -29.54 -0.90 8.92
N ASN A 56 -29.49 -2.22 8.76
CA ASN A 56 -30.58 -3.01 8.19
C ASN A 56 -31.81 -3.05 9.13
N GLU A 57 -31.61 -3.10 10.45
CA GLU A 57 -32.72 -3.04 11.43
C GLU A 57 -33.48 -1.72 11.31
N ILE A 58 -32.75 -0.59 11.23
CA ILE A 58 -33.41 0.73 11.05
C ILE A 58 -34.12 0.83 9.70
N ARG A 59 -33.49 0.32 8.63
CA ARG A 59 -34.13 0.29 7.31
C ARG A 59 -35.45 -0.46 7.27
N LEU A 60 -35.53 -1.55 8.02
CA LEU A 60 -36.71 -2.37 8.08
C LEU A 60 -37.85 -1.74 8.95
N ARG A 61 -37.47 -1.06 10.03
CA ARG A 61 -38.45 -0.58 11.04
C ARG A 61 -38.87 0.87 10.89
N GLU A 62 -37.91 1.74 10.49
CA GLU A 62 -38.13 3.18 10.64
C GLU A 62 -37.92 3.94 9.32
N ASN A 63 -36.82 3.72 8.63
CA ASN A 63 -36.43 4.49 7.44
C ASN A 63 -35.74 3.63 6.40
N ARG A 64 -36.42 3.24 5.35
CA ARG A 64 -35.89 2.40 4.26
C ARG A 64 -34.61 2.95 3.61
N HIS A 65 -34.41 4.26 3.67
CA HIS A 65 -33.24 4.93 3.07
C HIS A 65 -32.14 5.25 4.08
N TYR A 66 -32.24 4.76 5.30
CA TYR A 66 -31.22 5.00 6.31
C TYR A 66 -29.86 4.44 5.86
N ARG A 67 -28.84 5.25 6.07
CA ARG A 67 -27.43 4.89 5.89
C ARG A 67 -26.70 5.11 7.21
N ASN A 68 -26.01 4.11 7.69
CA ASN A 68 -25.20 4.25 8.92
C ASN A 68 -23.99 5.15 8.64
N PRO A 69 -23.86 6.31 9.29
CA PRO A 69 -22.76 7.25 9.02
C PRO A 69 -21.37 6.63 9.16
N LYS A 70 -21.17 5.72 10.12
CA LYS A 70 -19.90 5.05 10.32
C LYS A 70 -19.53 4.13 9.15
N LEU A 71 -20.51 3.40 8.62
CA LEU A 71 -20.30 2.56 7.44
C LEU A 71 -20.05 3.39 6.18
N GLU A 72 -20.75 4.51 6.02
CA GLU A 72 -20.54 5.40 4.87
C GLU A 72 -19.14 6.03 4.87
N ILE A 73 -18.57 6.35 6.04
CA ILE A 73 -17.18 6.80 6.19
C ILE A 73 -16.22 5.72 5.66
N VAL A 74 -16.39 4.48 6.09
CA VAL A 74 -15.54 3.36 5.66
C VAL A 74 -15.71 3.09 4.17
N ARG A 75 -16.96 3.02 3.69
CA ARG A 75 -17.28 2.80 2.26
C ARG A 75 -16.65 3.89 1.38
N SER A 76 -16.80 5.15 1.79
CA SER A 76 -16.22 6.29 1.06
C SER A 76 -14.69 6.27 1.06
N ALA A 77 -14.07 5.94 2.19
CA ALA A 77 -12.62 5.82 2.29
C ALA A 77 -12.06 4.77 1.31
N ILE A 78 -12.72 3.60 1.24
CA ILE A 78 -12.32 2.52 0.33
C ILE A 78 -12.43 2.95 -1.13
N ILE A 79 -13.58 3.50 -1.51
CA ILE A 79 -13.82 3.93 -2.89
C ILE A 79 -12.80 5.01 -3.27
N ASN A 80 -12.68 6.07 -2.48
CA ASN A 80 -11.76 7.17 -2.74
C ASN A 80 -10.29 6.74 -2.81
N PHE A 81 -9.91 5.72 -2.04
CA PHE A 81 -8.55 5.21 -2.02
C PHE A 81 -8.30 4.28 -3.22
N LEU A 82 -9.14 3.27 -3.44
CA LEU A 82 -8.90 2.24 -4.45
C LEU A 82 -9.05 2.75 -5.89
N GLU A 83 -9.95 3.70 -6.16
CA GLU A 83 -10.10 4.31 -7.49
C GLU A 83 -8.83 5.00 -7.98
N ARG A 84 -7.91 5.36 -7.08
CA ARG A 84 -6.62 5.98 -7.41
C ARG A 84 -5.56 4.99 -7.85
N PHE A 85 -5.75 3.70 -7.59
CA PHE A 85 -4.73 2.67 -7.84
C PHE A 85 -4.96 1.88 -9.11
N SER A 86 -6.20 1.69 -9.49
CA SER A 86 -6.52 0.83 -10.62
C SER A 86 -7.57 1.49 -11.51
N ASN A 87 -7.60 1.11 -12.78
CA ASN A 87 -8.72 1.42 -13.66
C ASN A 87 -9.99 0.62 -13.30
N SER A 88 -10.01 -0.01 -12.11
CA SER A 88 -11.13 -0.78 -11.63
C SER A 88 -12.03 0.08 -10.76
N HIS A 89 -13.32 -0.01 -10.99
CA HIS A 89 -14.31 0.65 -10.16
C HIS A 89 -14.70 -0.29 -9.01
N PHE A 90 -14.57 0.21 -7.77
CA PHE A 90 -14.96 -0.51 -6.56
C PHE A 90 -16.19 0.16 -5.95
N SER A 91 -17.13 -0.65 -5.49
CA SER A 91 -18.35 -0.17 -4.84
C SER A 91 -18.93 -1.23 -3.90
N ASP A 92 -19.94 -0.83 -3.15
CA ASP A 92 -20.86 -1.70 -2.40
C ASP A 92 -20.16 -2.76 -1.52
N LEU A 93 -19.30 -2.28 -0.61
CA LEU A 93 -18.79 -3.15 0.46
C LEU A 93 -19.93 -3.53 1.40
N ARG A 94 -20.19 -4.83 1.53
CA ARG A 94 -21.31 -5.38 2.30
C ARG A 94 -21.04 -6.78 2.83
N VAL A 95 -21.79 -7.19 3.83
CA VAL A 95 -21.80 -8.58 4.32
C VAL A 95 -22.85 -9.39 3.58
N VAL A 96 -22.41 -10.42 2.88
CA VAL A 96 -23.31 -11.39 2.23
C VAL A 96 -23.49 -12.60 3.13
N ARG A 97 -24.74 -12.93 3.43
CA ARG A 97 -25.15 -14.12 4.18
C ARG A 97 -25.74 -15.10 3.19
N SER A 98 -24.88 -15.95 2.62
CA SER A 98 -25.35 -16.98 1.68
C SER A 98 -26.00 -18.13 2.43
N THR A 99 -27.26 -18.39 2.10
CA THR A 99 -27.98 -19.61 2.53
C THR A 99 -27.78 -20.78 1.55
N THR A 100 -27.05 -20.55 0.44
CA THR A 100 -27.02 -21.46 -0.71
C THR A 100 -25.69 -21.52 -1.47
N ASP A 101 -24.54 -21.40 -0.83
CA ASP A 101 -23.31 -21.90 -1.44
C ASP A 101 -23.30 -23.43 -1.32
N ARG A 102 -23.99 -24.09 -2.27
CA ARG A 102 -23.69 -25.46 -2.61
C ARG A 102 -22.36 -25.42 -3.35
N ASP A 103 -21.27 -25.54 -2.62
CA ASP A 103 -20.04 -25.98 -3.23
C ASP A 103 -20.31 -27.33 -3.87
N PHE A 104 -20.24 -27.43 -5.18
CA PHE A 104 -20.50 -28.63 -5.96
C PHE A 104 -19.61 -29.83 -5.55
N TYR A 105 -18.66 -29.60 -4.64
CA TYR A 105 -17.66 -30.56 -4.15
C TYR A 105 -17.70 -30.84 -2.65
N SER A 106 -18.52 -30.14 -1.87
CA SER A 106 -18.68 -30.45 -0.44
C SER A 106 -20.13 -30.32 -0.03
N ASP A 107 -20.65 -31.37 0.62
CA ASP A 107 -22.01 -31.42 1.21
C ASP A 107 -22.16 -30.49 2.44
N THR A 108 -21.19 -29.62 2.72
CA THR A 108 -21.23 -28.70 3.84
C THR A 108 -21.72 -27.33 3.39
N VAL A 109 -22.96 -27.02 3.73
CA VAL A 109 -23.53 -25.67 3.60
C VAL A 109 -22.79 -24.76 4.60
N SER A 110 -21.79 -24.03 4.14
CA SER A 110 -21.15 -23.00 4.93
C SER A 110 -22.05 -21.77 4.94
N SER A 111 -22.82 -21.61 6.00
CA SER A 111 -23.68 -20.43 6.21
C SER A 111 -22.93 -19.25 6.83
N GLN A 112 -21.60 -19.22 6.76
CA GLN A 112 -20.82 -18.16 7.38
C GLN A 112 -20.93 -16.87 6.55
N PRO A 113 -21.21 -15.73 7.22
CA PRO A 113 -21.24 -14.43 6.55
C PRO A 113 -19.84 -14.09 6.00
N SER A 114 -19.78 -13.56 4.77
CA SER A 114 -18.55 -13.13 4.12
C SER A 114 -18.62 -11.67 3.72
N LEU A 115 -17.50 -10.97 3.82
CA LEU A 115 -17.39 -9.60 3.33
C LEU A 115 -17.17 -9.62 1.81
N THR A 116 -17.99 -8.88 1.10
CA THR A 116 -18.04 -8.84 -0.36
C THR A 116 -17.93 -7.40 -0.84
N ILE A 117 -17.17 -7.18 -1.90
CA ILE A 117 -17.03 -5.90 -2.59
C ILE A 117 -17.36 -6.07 -4.07
N THR A 118 -18.05 -5.10 -4.66
CA THR A 118 -18.28 -5.09 -6.10
C THR A 118 -17.10 -4.44 -6.80
N LYS A 119 -16.45 -5.18 -7.71
CA LYS A 119 -15.35 -4.71 -8.56
C LYS A 119 -15.75 -4.86 -10.03
N ASN A 120 -15.80 -3.76 -10.79
CA ASN A 120 -16.18 -3.75 -12.21
C ASN A 120 -17.51 -4.50 -12.47
N HIS A 121 -18.53 -4.24 -11.65
CA HIS A 121 -19.86 -4.89 -11.69
C HIS A 121 -19.88 -6.37 -11.33
N GLN A 122 -18.79 -6.92 -10.79
CA GLN A 122 -18.73 -8.29 -10.29
C GLN A 122 -18.57 -8.28 -8.77
N ASP A 123 -19.39 -9.08 -8.09
CA ASP A 123 -19.27 -9.28 -6.65
C ASP A 123 -18.16 -10.26 -6.35
N LEU A 124 -17.18 -9.82 -5.58
CA LEU A 124 -16.04 -10.62 -5.17
C LEU A 124 -15.99 -10.69 -3.64
N ARG A 125 -15.81 -11.89 -3.11
CA ARG A 125 -15.43 -12.04 -1.70
C ARG A 125 -14.02 -11.51 -1.51
N LEU A 126 -13.69 -11.02 -0.33
CA LEU A 126 -12.34 -10.48 -0.08
C LEU A 126 -11.24 -11.50 -0.34
N GLU A 127 -11.51 -12.78 -0.10
CA GLU A 127 -10.54 -13.87 -0.36
C GLU A 127 -10.17 -13.99 -1.83
N GLN A 128 -11.03 -13.53 -2.74
CA GLN A 128 -10.82 -13.58 -4.20
C GLN A 128 -10.02 -12.39 -4.75
N LEU A 129 -9.75 -11.38 -3.92
CA LEU A 129 -8.89 -10.25 -4.28
C LEU A 129 -7.41 -10.68 -4.28
N SER A 130 -6.57 -9.97 -5.04
CA SER A 130 -5.12 -10.14 -4.95
C SER A 130 -4.59 -9.74 -3.56
N ASP A 131 -3.42 -10.26 -3.17
CA ASP A 131 -2.87 -9.98 -1.84
C ASP A 131 -2.58 -8.49 -1.63
N GLY A 132 -2.13 -7.79 -2.67
CA GLY A 132 -1.96 -6.33 -2.62
C GLY A 132 -3.28 -5.58 -2.42
N GLU A 133 -4.37 -5.98 -3.10
CA GLU A 133 -5.70 -5.40 -2.89
C GLU A 133 -6.22 -5.67 -1.49
N LYS A 134 -6.06 -6.90 -0.98
CA LYS A 134 -6.42 -7.26 0.40
C LYS A 134 -5.69 -6.40 1.42
N MET A 135 -4.37 -6.27 1.25
CA MET A 135 -3.53 -5.49 2.17
C MET A 135 -3.95 -4.02 2.20
N LEU A 136 -4.12 -3.39 1.03
CA LEU A 136 -4.56 -1.99 0.94
C LEU A 136 -5.98 -1.81 1.51
N LEU A 137 -6.88 -2.73 1.18
CA LEU A 137 -8.24 -2.70 1.70
C LEU A 137 -8.25 -2.79 3.23
N MET A 138 -7.49 -3.74 3.81
CA MET A 138 -7.38 -3.89 5.28
C MET A 138 -6.81 -2.64 5.93
N LEU A 139 -5.75 -2.05 5.37
CA LEU A 139 -5.15 -0.83 5.89
C LEU A 139 -6.16 0.34 5.91
N VAL A 140 -6.84 0.56 4.79
CA VAL A 140 -7.78 1.69 4.65
C VAL A 140 -9.02 1.49 5.49
N THR A 141 -9.56 0.27 5.54
CA THR A 141 -10.76 -0.04 6.33
C THR A 141 -10.51 0.07 7.82
N ASP A 142 -9.38 -0.45 8.33
CA ASP A 142 -9.05 -0.35 9.76
C ASP A 142 -8.81 1.12 10.15
N LEU A 143 -8.08 1.87 9.35
CA LEU A 143 -7.84 3.29 9.62
C LEU A 143 -9.13 4.11 9.58
N ALA A 144 -9.99 3.91 8.57
CA ALA A 144 -11.28 4.58 8.48
C ALA A 144 -12.21 4.22 9.65
N ARG A 145 -12.25 2.94 10.05
CA ARG A 145 -12.99 2.47 11.23
C ARG A 145 -12.52 3.17 12.50
N ARG A 146 -11.20 3.20 12.73
CA ARG A 146 -10.61 3.85 13.91
C ARG A 146 -10.94 5.34 13.97
N LEU A 147 -10.82 6.04 12.84
CA LEU A 147 -11.17 7.45 12.76
C LEU A 147 -12.67 7.69 12.97
N ALA A 148 -13.55 6.83 12.44
CA ALA A 148 -14.97 6.90 12.66
C ALA A 148 -15.35 6.70 14.15
N ILE A 149 -14.69 5.79 14.85
CA ILE A 149 -14.88 5.55 16.27
C ILE A 149 -14.32 6.71 17.12
N ALA A 150 -13.14 7.22 16.75
CA ALA A 150 -12.49 8.32 17.48
C ALA A 150 -13.24 9.65 17.33
N ASN A 151 -13.95 9.87 16.21
CA ASN A 151 -14.60 11.13 15.85
C ASN A 151 -16.09 10.98 15.56
N PRO A 152 -16.91 10.49 16.50
CA PRO A 152 -18.31 10.14 16.26
C PRO A 152 -19.22 11.34 15.92
N SER A 153 -18.80 12.55 16.25
CA SER A 153 -19.55 13.80 16.01
C SER A 153 -18.97 14.62 14.86
N ALA A 154 -17.89 14.16 14.22
CA ALA A 154 -17.28 14.90 13.12
C ALA A 154 -18.15 14.77 11.85
N HIS A 155 -18.33 15.88 11.14
CA HIS A 155 -18.99 15.89 9.83
C HIS A 155 -18.19 15.07 8.81
N ASP A 156 -16.86 15.09 8.91
CA ASP A 156 -15.92 14.29 8.13
C ASP A 156 -14.91 13.62 9.08
N ALA A 157 -15.18 12.37 9.43
CA ALA A 157 -14.31 11.63 10.35
C ALA A 157 -12.96 11.25 9.72
N LEU A 158 -12.85 11.19 8.38
CA LEU A 158 -11.59 10.90 7.69
C LEU A 158 -10.57 12.06 7.83
N SER A 159 -11.05 13.26 8.12
CA SER A 159 -10.22 14.42 8.47
C SER A 159 -9.79 14.45 9.94
N GLY A 160 -10.00 13.37 10.69
CA GLY A 160 -9.50 13.22 12.06
C GLY A 160 -7.97 13.18 12.11
N GLU A 161 -7.40 13.70 13.22
CA GLU A 161 -5.96 13.68 13.44
C GLU A 161 -5.49 12.30 13.95
N GLY A 162 -4.30 11.88 13.49
CA GLY A 162 -3.69 10.63 13.93
C GLY A 162 -2.23 10.50 13.51
N ILE A 163 -1.50 9.60 14.17
CA ILE A 163 -0.16 9.17 13.77
C ILE A 163 -0.26 7.70 13.39
N VAL A 164 0.14 7.39 12.15
CA VAL A 164 0.05 6.05 11.56
C VAL A 164 1.45 5.55 11.26
N LEU A 165 1.81 4.41 11.86
CA LEU A 165 3.08 3.74 11.64
C LEU A 165 2.83 2.53 10.73
N ILE A 166 3.53 2.46 9.60
CA ILE A 166 3.42 1.36 8.65
C ILE A 166 4.82 0.85 8.35
N ASP A 167 5.03 -0.43 8.62
CA ASP A 167 6.27 -1.10 8.25
C ASP A 167 6.12 -1.74 6.87
N GLU A 168 7.14 -1.57 5.99
CA GLU A 168 7.19 -2.13 4.64
C GLU A 168 5.94 -1.82 3.80
N ILE A 169 5.63 -0.53 3.60
CA ILE A 169 4.42 -0.10 2.87
C ILE A 169 4.33 -0.65 1.44
N ASP A 170 5.44 -1.04 0.85
CA ASP A 170 5.58 -1.61 -0.49
C ASP A 170 5.29 -3.11 -0.58
N LEU A 171 5.19 -3.81 0.56
CA LEU A 171 5.02 -5.26 0.60
C LEU A 171 3.76 -5.69 -0.18
N HIS A 172 3.90 -6.69 -1.05
CA HIS A 172 2.84 -7.23 -1.93
C HIS A 172 2.23 -6.24 -2.93
N LEU A 173 2.69 -4.99 -3.00
CA LEU A 173 2.16 -4.01 -3.95
C LEU A 173 2.84 -4.13 -5.32
N HIS A 174 2.01 -4.06 -6.36
CA HIS A 174 2.52 -3.90 -7.72
C HIS A 174 3.31 -2.58 -7.84
N PRO A 175 4.44 -2.51 -8.59
CA PRO A 175 5.26 -1.29 -8.71
C PRO A 175 4.50 -0.02 -9.05
N GLN A 176 3.48 -0.10 -9.90
CA GLN A 176 2.61 1.03 -10.22
C GLN A 176 1.84 1.54 -8.99
N TRP A 177 1.44 0.65 -8.08
CA TRP A 177 0.74 1.02 -6.86
C TRP A 177 1.68 1.62 -5.82
N GLN A 178 2.91 1.10 -5.75
CA GLN A 178 3.95 1.65 -4.87
C GLN A 178 4.19 3.15 -5.13
N ARG A 179 4.15 3.61 -6.39
CA ARG A 179 4.28 5.04 -6.73
C ARG A 179 3.17 5.93 -6.19
N ASN A 180 1.98 5.38 -6.02
CA ASN A 180 0.79 6.15 -5.68
C ASN A 180 0.37 6.00 -4.21
N VAL A 181 0.87 4.99 -3.48
CA VAL A 181 0.36 4.64 -2.15
C VAL A 181 0.44 5.80 -1.15
N ILE A 182 1.58 6.47 -1.04
CA ILE A 182 1.76 7.59 -0.11
C ILE A 182 0.80 8.74 -0.43
N ARG A 183 0.73 9.12 -1.72
CA ARG A 183 -0.17 10.18 -2.17
C ARG A 183 -1.63 9.84 -1.87
N SER A 184 -2.04 8.62 -2.12
CA SER A 184 -3.43 8.21 -1.90
C SER A 184 -3.78 8.14 -0.41
N LEU A 185 -2.86 7.68 0.45
CA LEU A 185 -3.04 7.72 1.90
C LEU A 185 -3.19 9.15 2.43
N THR A 186 -2.29 10.04 2.05
CA THR A 186 -2.32 11.44 2.51
C THR A 186 -3.51 12.24 1.98
N GLN A 187 -4.04 11.87 0.81
CA GLN A 187 -5.26 12.48 0.26
C GLN A 187 -6.55 11.92 0.87
N THR A 188 -6.54 10.64 1.28
CA THR A 188 -7.71 10.02 1.91
C THR A 188 -7.82 10.40 3.39
N PHE A 189 -6.68 10.59 4.06
CA PHE A 189 -6.58 10.92 5.48
C PHE A 189 -5.70 12.15 5.68
N PRO A 190 -6.19 13.34 5.34
CA PRO A 190 -5.36 14.54 5.17
C PRO A 190 -4.71 15.06 6.46
N ASN A 191 -5.28 14.76 7.62
CA ASN A 191 -4.76 15.20 8.91
C ASN A 191 -4.02 14.09 9.68
N CYS A 192 -3.82 12.93 9.05
CA CYS A 192 -2.99 11.87 9.61
C CYS A 192 -1.52 12.08 9.24
N GLN A 193 -0.63 11.96 10.21
CA GLN A 193 0.81 11.86 9.99
C GLN A 193 1.17 10.40 9.74
N PHE A 194 1.75 10.11 8.58
CA PHE A 194 2.24 8.78 8.23
C PHE A 194 3.76 8.69 8.44
N ILE A 195 4.21 7.69 9.20
CA ILE A 195 5.60 7.30 9.35
C ILE A 195 5.69 5.91 8.78
N VAL A 196 6.38 5.76 7.65
CA VAL A 196 6.41 4.51 6.89
C VAL A 196 7.84 4.06 6.65
N THR A 197 8.10 2.75 6.66
CA THR A 197 9.33 2.19 6.14
C THR A 197 9.11 1.61 4.75
N THR A 198 10.14 1.62 3.93
CA THR A 198 10.10 1.07 2.57
C THR A 198 11.49 0.70 2.07
N HIS A 199 11.58 -0.34 1.27
CA HIS A 199 12.72 -0.70 0.45
C HIS A 199 12.46 -0.45 -1.06
N SER A 200 11.38 0.25 -1.41
CA SER A 200 10.98 0.46 -2.79
C SER A 200 11.45 1.81 -3.34
N PRO A 201 12.26 1.82 -4.41
CA PRO A 201 12.57 3.05 -5.14
C PRO A 201 11.32 3.68 -5.77
N GLN A 202 10.29 2.88 -6.05
CA GLN A 202 9.03 3.36 -6.60
C GLN A 202 8.26 4.22 -5.59
N VAL A 203 8.23 3.82 -4.31
CA VAL A 203 7.64 4.62 -3.23
C VAL A 203 8.41 5.93 -3.08
N LEU A 204 9.74 5.86 -3.03
CA LEU A 204 10.61 7.03 -2.84
C LEU A 204 10.51 8.02 -3.99
N SER A 205 10.31 7.56 -5.23
CA SER A 205 10.13 8.44 -6.39
C SER A 205 8.91 9.37 -6.28
N GLY A 206 7.94 9.03 -5.44
CA GLY A 206 6.75 9.83 -5.14
C GLY A 206 6.88 10.75 -3.93
N VAL A 207 8.02 10.73 -3.20
CA VAL A 207 8.21 11.44 -1.93
C VAL A 207 9.34 12.47 -2.06
N ARG A 208 9.10 13.69 -1.57
CA ARG A 208 10.13 14.74 -1.55
C ARG A 208 11.18 14.43 -0.49
N ARG A 209 12.45 14.80 -0.77
CA ARG A 209 13.59 14.52 0.12
C ARG A 209 13.40 14.99 1.56
N GLU A 210 12.66 16.10 1.78
CA GLU A 210 12.40 16.66 3.11
C GLU A 210 11.59 15.69 4.00
N ASN A 211 10.92 14.72 3.38
CA ASN A 211 10.13 13.69 4.05
C ASN A 211 10.77 12.30 3.97
N VAL A 212 12.01 12.21 3.50
CA VAL A 212 12.76 10.95 3.42
C VAL A 212 13.90 10.97 4.43
N PHE A 213 13.90 9.95 5.29
CA PHE A 213 14.92 9.74 6.31
C PHE A 213 15.65 8.44 6.04
N ILE A 214 16.98 8.47 6.00
CA ILE A 214 17.81 7.29 5.82
C ILE A 214 18.34 6.89 7.18
N LEU A 215 18.10 5.63 7.56
CA LEU A 215 18.63 5.02 8.77
C LEU A 215 19.71 4.00 8.39
N GLU A 216 20.93 4.26 8.81
CA GLU A 216 22.07 3.36 8.62
C GLU A 216 22.77 3.17 9.97
N ASP A 217 23.03 1.93 10.35
CA ASP A 217 23.66 1.56 11.64
C ASP A 217 22.98 2.23 12.85
N SER A 218 21.64 2.31 12.85
CA SER A 218 20.83 2.96 13.88
C SER A 218 21.06 4.48 14.00
N GLN A 219 21.64 5.10 12.99
CA GLN A 219 21.84 6.56 12.92
C GLN A 219 21.04 7.16 11.77
N LEU A 220 20.58 8.39 11.98
CA LEU A 220 19.89 9.18 10.97
C LEU A 220 20.94 9.89 10.09
N ILE A 221 20.85 9.68 8.77
CA ILE A 221 21.71 10.38 7.81
C ILE A 221 21.07 11.71 7.43
N GLU A 222 21.78 12.81 7.67
CA GLU A 222 21.25 14.17 7.51
C GLU A 222 21.10 14.61 6.04
N ASN A 223 21.90 14.11 5.12
CA ASN A 223 21.91 14.57 3.72
C ASN A 223 21.22 13.55 2.78
N THR A 224 19.90 13.57 2.77
CA THR A 224 19.13 12.74 1.85
C THR A 224 19.19 13.33 0.42
N PRO A 225 19.59 12.57 -0.59
CA PRO A 225 19.54 12.99 -2.00
C PRO A 225 18.11 13.31 -2.45
N HIS A 226 17.99 13.99 -3.59
CA HIS A 226 16.68 14.22 -4.20
C HIS A 226 16.05 12.89 -4.64
N THR A 227 14.78 12.69 -4.32
CA THR A 227 14.03 11.46 -4.63
C THR A 227 12.87 11.70 -5.55
N TYR A 228 12.15 12.80 -5.34
CA TYR A 228 10.93 13.11 -6.06
C TYR A 228 11.16 13.27 -7.56
N GLY A 229 10.44 12.46 -8.35
CA GLY A 229 10.51 12.50 -9.82
C GLY A 229 11.73 11.80 -10.42
N LYS A 230 12.62 11.22 -9.61
CA LYS A 230 13.72 10.41 -10.13
C LYS A 230 13.24 9.05 -10.65
N ASP A 231 13.98 8.52 -11.60
CA ASP A 231 13.82 7.13 -12.02
C ASP A 231 14.32 6.15 -10.96
N SER A 232 13.86 4.91 -11.06
CA SER A 232 14.13 3.90 -10.03
C SER A 232 15.61 3.51 -9.94
N ASN A 233 16.35 3.51 -11.06
CA ASN A 233 17.75 3.12 -11.07
C ASN A 233 18.61 4.17 -10.37
N SER A 234 18.33 5.47 -10.62
CA SER A 234 18.99 6.56 -9.91
C SER A 234 18.77 6.47 -8.39
N ILE A 235 17.55 6.13 -7.95
CA ILE A 235 17.26 5.96 -6.51
C ILE A 235 17.98 4.74 -5.93
N LEU A 236 17.98 3.61 -6.63
CA LEU A 236 18.70 2.40 -6.22
C LEU A 236 20.19 2.67 -6.06
N TYR A 237 20.80 3.36 -7.01
CA TYR A 237 22.21 3.68 -6.98
C TYR A 237 22.56 4.71 -5.89
N GLU A 238 21.86 5.86 -5.85
CA GLU A 238 22.24 6.98 -4.99
C GLU A 238 21.83 6.81 -3.50
N LEU A 239 20.68 6.15 -3.24
CA LEU A 239 20.17 5.99 -1.88
C LEU A 239 20.37 4.60 -1.31
N MET A 240 20.27 3.58 -2.15
CA MET A 240 20.27 2.19 -1.68
C MET A 240 21.60 1.50 -1.93
N ASN A 241 22.56 2.18 -2.54
CA ASN A 241 23.89 1.67 -2.87
C ASN A 241 23.86 0.34 -3.65
N VAL A 242 22.85 0.20 -4.53
CA VAL A 242 22.63 -0.97 -5.38
C VAL A 242 23.17 -0.65 -6.77
N LYS A 243 24.07 -1.48 -7.29
CA LYS A 243 24.58 -1.34 -8.65
C LYS A 243 23.46 -1.57 -9.66
N GLU A 244 23.51 -0.82 -10.77
CA GLU A 244 22.50 -0.93 -11.83
C GLU A 244 22.49 -2.30 -12.52
N ARG A 245 23.68 -2.93 -12.57
CA ARG A 245 23.90 -4.21 -13.27
C ARG A 245 24.68 -5.20 -12.41
N PRO A 246 24.56 -6.51 -12.68
CA PRO A 246 25.40 -7.52 -12.08
C PRO A 246 26.89 -7.22 -12.32
N ASP A 247 27.74 -7.52 -11.34
CA ASP A 247 29.17 -7.19 -11.40
C ASP A 247 29.87 -7.72 -12.64
N GLU A 248 29.53 -8.93 -13.08
CA GLU A 248 30.08 -9.55 -14.28
C GLU A 248 29.77 -8.75 -15.55
N VAL A 249 28.52 -8.27 -15.67
CA VAL A 249 28.09 -7.46 -16.81
C VAL A 249 28.75 -6.10 -16.78
N GLN A 250 28.84 -5.48 -15.61
CA GLN A 250 29.49 -4.20 -15.42
C GLN A 250 30.97 -4.25 -15.81
N GLN A 251 31.69 -5.31 -15.41
CA GLN A 251 33.08 -5.52 -15.79
C GLN A 251 33.26 -5.69 -17.31
N GLN A 252 32.36 -6.38 -17.99
CA GLN A 252 32.39 -6.52 -19.45
C GLN A 252 32.16 -5.18 -20.17
N ILE A 253 31.22 -4.38 -19.65
CA ILE A 253 30.99 -3.03 -20.17
C ILE A 253 32.23 -2.17 -19.99
N GLU A 254 32.81 -2.12 -18.78
CA GLU A 254 34.02 -1.37 -18.47
C GLU A 254 35.21 -1.83 -19.32
N HIS A 255 35.36 -3.13 -19.55
CA HIS A 255 36.39 -3.68 -20.43
C HIS A 255 36.21 -3.20 -21.87
N CYS A 256 34.99 -3.23 -22.41
CA CYS A 256 34.69 -2.74 -23.76
C CYS A 256 35.03 -1.25 -23.90
N PHE A 257 34.60 -0.40 -22.96
CA PHE A 257 34.92 1.03 -22.99
C PHE A 257 36.41 1.30 -22.83
N LYS A 258 37.13 0.55 -21.99
CA LYS A 258 38.57 0.66 -21.88
C LYS A 258 39.31 0.34 -23.17
N LEU A 259 38.89 -0.68 -23.92
CA LEU A 259 39.43 -1.00 -25.23
C LEU A 259 39.18 0.13 -26.26
N ILE A 260 38.02 0.81 -26.16
CA ILE A 260 37.71 1.99 -27.00
C ILE A 260 38.63 3.15 -26.64
N ASP A 261 38.80 3.45 -25.34
CA ASP A 261 39.65 4.54 -24.86
C ASP A 261 41.16 4.30 -25.18
N ASP A 262 41.60 3.05 -25.14
CA ASP A 262 42.96 2.64 -25.48
C ASP A 262 43.18 2.60 -27.03
N GLY A 263 42.17 2.88 -27.84
CA GLY A 263 42.27 2.86 -29.32
C GLY A 263 42.37 1.46 -29.92
N CYS A 264 42.07 0.41 -29.15
CA CYS A 264 42.15 -0.99 -29.61
C CYS A 264 40.83 -1.38 -30.32
N LEU A 265 40.50 -0.72 -31.46
CA LEU A 265 39.20 -0.81 -32.11
C LEU A 265 38.75 -2.22 -32.50
N GLU A 266 39.64 -3.06 -33.01
CA GLU A 266 39.31 -4.44 -33.38
C GLU A 266 38.90 -5.29 -32.15
N ALA A 267 39.63 -5.14 -31.04
CA ALA A 267 39.25 -5.80 -29.78
C ALA A 267 37.95 -5.23 -29.18
N ALA A 268 37.76 -3.91 -29.27
CA ALA A 268 36.55 -3.26 -28.83
C ALA A 268 35.31 -3.72 -29.61
N LYS A 269 35.39 -3.93 -30.93
CA LYS A 269 34.32 -4.50 -31.74
C LYS A 269 33.95 -5.92 -31.34
N LEU A 270 34.96 -6.76 -31.01
CA LEU A 270 34.68 -8.11 -30.54
C LEU A 270 33.96 -8.07 -29.17
N ALA A 271 34.46 -7.26 -28.23
CA ALA A 271 33.81 -7.09 -26.92
C ALA A 271 32.41 -6.50 -27.07
N LEU A 272 32.18 -5.55 -27.96
CA LEU A 272 30.87 -4.98 -28.25
C LEU A 272 29.91 -6.03 -28.82
N ASN A 273 30.38 -6.91 -29.70
CA ASN A 273 29.55 -7.98 -30.25
C ASN A 273 29.12 -8.99 -29.16
N GLU A 274 30.01 -9.32 -28.23
CA GLU A 274 29.69 -10.15 -27.07
C GLU A 274 28.64 -9.46 -26.17
N LEU A 275 28.82 -8.17 -25.88
CA LEU A 275 27.85 -7.37 -25.12
C LEU A 275 26.50 -7.26 -25.83
N SER A 276 26.49 -7.06 -27.13
CA SER A 276 25.27 -6.99 -27.93
C SER A 276 24.49 -8.31 -27.92
N ASN A 277 25.22 -9.44 -27.96
CA ASN A 277 24.60 -10.77 -27.84
C ASN A 277 24.03 -11.02 -26.43
N LEU A 278 24.64 -10.44 -25.40
CA LEU A 278 24.22 -10.61 -24.01
C LEU A 278 23.07 -9.66 -23.64
N LEU A 279 23.15 -8.38 -23.99
CA LEU A 279 22.25 -7.32 -23.54
C LEU A 279 21.20 -6.93 -24.59
N GLY A 280 21.44 -7.28 -25.85
CA GLY A 280 20.64 -6.85 -26.97
C GLY A 280 21.18 -5.56 -27.63
N GLU A 281 20.94 -5.42 -28.94
CA GLU A 281 21.43 -4.30 -29.75
C GLU A 281 20.90 -2.92 -29.33
N ASN A 282 19.75 -2.89 -28.66
CA ASN A 282 19.09 -1.66 -28.21
C ASN A 282 19.47 -1.25 -26.76
N ASP A 283 20.37 -1.98 -26.10
CA ASP A 283 20.84 -1.58 -24.78
C ASP A 283 21.63 -0.27 -24.85
N SER A 284 21.43 0.62 -23.86
CA SER A 284 22.01 1.97 -23.86
C SER A 284 23.54 1.96 -23.95
N GLU A 285 24.22 1.04 -23.28
CA GLU A 285 25.67 0.95 -23.30
C GLU A 285 26.19 0.34 -24.59
N VAL A 286 25.47 -0.60 -25.19
CA VAL A 286 25.79 -1.16 -26.52
C VAL A 286 25.67 -0.10 -27.59
N VAL A 287 24.58 0.68 -27.60
CA VAL A 287 24.38 1.80 -28.53
C VAL A 287 25.48 2.85 -28.35
N ARG A 288 25.81 3.22 -27.11
CA ARG A 288 26.86 4.19 -26.79
C ARG A 288 28.24 3.72 -27.26
N ALA A 289 28.62 2.48 -26.98
CA ALA A 289 29.89 1.91 -27.40
C ALA A 289 29.99 1.84 -28.94
N ASN A 290 28.92 1.41 -29.62
CA ASN A 290 28.87 1.37 -31.08
C ASN A 290 29.02 2.76 -31.71
N THR A 291 28.39 3.77 -31.12
CA THR A 291 28.48 5.17 -31.59
C THR A 291 29.92 5.68 -31.43
N LEU A 292 30.58 5.42 -30.29
CA LEU A 292 31.97 5.85 -30.05
C LEU A 292 32.95 5.17 -31.01
N ILE A 293 32.81 3.87 -31.27
CA ILE A 293 33.62 3.16 -32.24
C ILE A 293 33.45 3.79 -33.65
N GLY A 294 32.20 4.06 -34.04
CA GLY A 294 31.92 4.71 -35.33
C GLY A 294 32.62 6.06 -35.49
N PHE A 295 32.62 6.90 -34.45
CA PHE A 295 33.35 8.20 -34.48
C PHE A 295 34.86 8.08 -34.55
N LEU A 296 35.43 6.99 -34.01
CA LEU A 296 36.90 6.77 -34.04
C LEU A 296 37.39 6.14 -35.36
N GLU A 297 36.47 5.67 -36.22
CA GLU A 297 36.75 5.13 -37.56
C GLU A 297 36.67 6.17 -38.65
N GLU A 298 36.05 7.32 -38.39
CA GLU A 298 36.01 8.48 -39.30
C GLU A 298 37.28 9.34 -39.16
#